data_3173dfa439653137a5627884a83205ae
#
_entry.id   3173dfa439653137a5627884a83205ae
#
_cell.length_a   1.000
_cell.length_b   1.000
_cell.length_c   1.000
_cell.angle_alpha   90.00
_cell.angle_beta   90.00
_cell.angle_gamma   90.00
#
_symmetry.space_group_name_H-M   'P 1'
#
loop_
_entity.id
_entity.type
_entity.pdbx_description
1 polymer ?
#
loop_
_entity_poly.entity_id
_entity_poly.type
_entity_poly.pdbx_seq_one_letter_code
_entity_poly.pdbx_strand_id
1 'polypeptide(L)'
;LMRFARELGDELIVGVYSDSLGGEAVHVPEKMRLEGIQSNIWVTKTVLIDNINDAINLIKPDIIVKGKEHENQYNIESNIVKAYGGALIFSSGEAVFSSLDLLRRDLSGSHLGSIQFPEKFAARHGFNKADLANVVNNFSSLKVCVVGDLIVDEYITCDPLGLSKEDPTIVVTPIANEKFVGGAGIVAAHAAGLGAEVKLISIGGDDDTRLFAEESLKSFSVDANILVDEIRPTSLKQRFRAEGKTLLRVSHLHQGSISQSIQELFLESATAAIRESDILIFSDFNYGCLPQQLVEQLISIAKENNVHTAADSQSSSQIGDIARYKNMDFLFPTEHEARISLRNY
;
A
#
# COMPACT_ATOMS: atom_id res chain seq x y z
N LEU A 1 7.27 -16.86 -1.84
CA LEU A 1 7.94 -17.60 -2.91
C LEU A 1 7.01 -17.88 -4.09
N MET A 2 5.84 -18.55 -3.91
CA MET A 2 4.94 -18.95 -5.00
C MET A 2 4.42 -17.77 -5.80
N ARG A 3 3.95 -16.70 -5.13
CA ARG A 3 3.54 -15.47 -5.80
C ARG A 3 4.67 -14.88 -6.65
N PHE A 4 5.86 -14.72 -6.06
CA PHE A 4 7.04 -14.21 -6.77
C PHE A 4 7.36 -15.05 -8.00
N ALA A 5 7.36 -16.39 -7.86
CA ALA A 5 7.62 -17.30 -8.96
C ALA A 5 6.55 -17.19 -10.07
N ARG A 6 5.28 -17.01 -9.69
CA ARG A 6 4.17 -16.85 -10.64
C ARG A 6 4.27 -15.53 -11.44
N GLU A 7 4.78 -14.49 -10.83
CA GLU A 7 5.00 -13.20 -11.49
C GLU A 7 6.12 -13.20 -12.54
N LEU A 8 7.00 -14.22 -12.51
CA LEU A 8 8.10 -14.38 -13.47
C LEU A 8 7.73 -15.12 -14.76
N GLY A 9 6.54 -15.72 -14.85
CA GLY A 9 6.15 -16.51 -16.01
C GLY A 9 4.64 -16.68 -16.16
N ASP A 10 4.23 -17.29 -17.27
CA ASP A 10 2.82 -17.49 -17.61
C ASP A 10 2.20 -18.71 -16.92
N GLU A 11 3.02 -19.68 -16.51
CA GLU A 11 2.63 -20.86 -15.76
C GLU A 11 3.61 -21.10 -14.61
N LEU A 12 3.08 -21.44 -13.44
CA LEU A 12 3.88 -21.89 -12.30
C LEU A 12 3.67 -23.39 -12.09
N ILE A 13 4.72 -24.16 -12.36
CA ILE A 13 4.78 -25.57 -12.04
C ILE A 13 5.62 -25.74 -10.77
N VAL A 14 5.02 -26.31 -9.73
CA VAL A 14 5.73 -26.56 -8.47
C VAL A 14 6.13 -28.02 -8.35
N GLY A 15 7.42 -28.25 -8.24
CA GLY A 15 7.98 -29.57 -7.96
C GLY A 15 7.93 -29.90 -6.48
N VAL A 16 7.37 -31.05 -6.14
CA VAL A 16 7.32 -31.57 -4.78
C VAL A 16 8.19 -32.82 -4.74
N TYR A 17 9.21 -32.85 -3.88
CA TYR A 17 10.05 -34.03 -3.72
C TYR A 17 9.23 -35.21 -3.20
N SER A 18 9.48 -36.39 -3.74
CA SER A 18 8.93 -37.65 -3.20
C SER A 18 9.43 -37.90 -1.78
N ASP A 19 8.74 -38.73 -1.06
CA ASP A 19 9.14 -39.11 0.31
C ASP A 19 10.54 -39.80 0.33
N SER A 20 10.94 -40.42 -0.78
CA SER A 20 12.28 -41.03 -0.94
C SER A 20 13.41 -40.00 -1.05
N LEU A 21 13.12 -38.77 -1.57
CA LEU A 21 14.08 -37.67 -1.71
C LEU A 21 14.07 -36.70 -0.54
N GLY A 22 12.99 -36.65 0.19
CA GLY A 22 12.75 -35.62 1.22
C GLY A 22 13.56 -35.80 2.51
N GLY A 23 14.14 -36.94 2.74
CA GLY A 23 14.96 -37.23 3.92
C GLY A 23 14.22 -37.09 5.26
N GLU A 24 14.98 -36.91 6.35
CA GLU A 24 14.43 -36.79 7.72
C GLU A 24 13.58 -35.56 7.96
N ALA A 25 13.60 -34.57 7.05
CA ALA A 25 12.83 -33.34 7.18
C ALA A 25 11.37 -33.48 6.70
N VAL A 26 10.98 -34.60 6.13
CA VAL A 26 9.63 -34.81 5.59
C VAL A 26 8.72 -35.40 6.65
N HIS A 27 7.92 -34.52 7.27
CA HIS A 27 6.93 -34.92 8.29
C HIS A 27 5.51 -35.13 7.74
N VAL A 28 5.27 -34.80 6.47
CA VAL A 28 3.97 -34.89 5.81
C VAL A 28 4.09 -35.72 4.55
N PRO A 29 3.24 -36.78 4.35
CA PRO A 29 3.27 -37.59 3.16
C PRO A 29 3.21 -36.81 1.85
N GLU A 30 3.91 -37.24 0.82
CA GLU A 30 4.02 -36.56 -0.49
C GLU A 30 2.65 -36.24 -1.10
N LYS A 31 1.68 -37.14 -0.98
CA LYS A 31 0.33 -36.90 -1.48
C LYS A 31 -0.35 -35.69 -0.83
N MET A 32 -0.23 -35.53 0.48
CA MET A 32 -0.79 -34.39 1.21
C MET A 32 -0.04 -33.10 0.87
N ARG A 33 1.30 -33.18 0.67
CA ARG A 33 2.10 -32.03 0.24
C ARG A 33 1.73 -31.58 -1.17
N LEU A 34 1.50 -32.51 -2.10
CA LEU A 34 0.98 -32.23 -3.43
C LEU A 34 -0.37 -31.53 -3.40
N GLU A 35 -1.33 -32.10 -2.66
CA GLU A 35 -2.69 -31.55 -2.53
C GLU A 35 -2.67 -30.14 -1.91
N GLY A 36 -1.86 -29.95 -0.86
CA GLY A 36 -1.72 -28.64 -0.21
C GLY A 36 -1.11 -27.57 -1.12
N ILE A 37 -0.13 -27.92 -1.95
CA ILE A 37 0.47 -27.00 -2.92
C ILE A 37 -0.47 -26.75 -4.09
N GLN A 38 -1.16 -27.77 -4.57
CA GLN A 38 -2.11 -27.64 -5.68
C GLN A 38 -3.29 -26.73 -5.37
N SER A 39 -3.69 -26.64 -4.10
CA SER A 39 -4.75 -25.73 -3.66
C SER A 39 -4.33 -24.25 -3.62
N ASN A 40 -3.06 -23.93 -3.84
CA ASN A 40 -2.57 -22.57 -3.82
C ASN A 40 -2.93 -21.83 -5.13
N ILE A 41 -3.56 -20.66 -5.00
CA ILE A 41 -4.06 -19.87 -6.13
C ILE A 41 -2.99 -19.48 -7.18
N TRP A 42 -1.72 -19.43 -6.77
CA TRP A 42 -0.60 -19.07 -7.66
C TRP A 42 -0.06 -20.25 -8.47
N VAL A 43 -0.42 -21.47 -8.10
CA VAL A 43 0.11 -22.70 -8.70
C VAL A 43 -0.76 -23.16 -9.85
N THR A 44 -0.17 -23.29 -11.04
CA THR A 44 -0.87 -23.81 -12.23
C THR A 44 -0.89 -25.33 -12.20
N LYS A 45 0.23 -25.95 -11.80
CA LYS A 45 0.37 -27.43 -11.79
C LYS A 45 1.40 -27.86 -10.75
N THR A 46 1.19 -29.03 -10.16
CA THR A 46 2.17 -29.70 -9.30
C THR A 46 2.71 -30.95 -9.96
N VAL A 47 3.97 -31.28 -9.72
CA VAL A 47 4.62 -32.52 -10.17
C VAL A 47 5.40 -33.14 -9.02
N LEU A 48 5.33 -34.46 -8.89
CA LEU A 48 6.18 -35.21 -7.96
C LEU A 48 7.55 -35.36 -8.58
N ILE A 49 8.60 -35.14 -7.79
CA ILE A 49 10.00 -35.21 -8.22
C ILE A 49 10.68 -36.35 -7.50
N ASP A 50 10.99 -37.40 -8.25
CA ASP A 50 11.84 -38.51 -7.81
C ASP A 50 13.30 -38.29 -8.20
N ASN A 51 13.55 -37.55 -9.27
CA ASN A 51 14.86 -37.14 -9.74
C ASN A 51 14.78 -35.74 -10.33
N ILE A 52 15.55 -34.82 -9.78
CA ILE A 52 15.51 -33.41 -10.18
C ILE A 52 15.98 -33.19 -11.62
N ASN A 53 16.99 -33.97 -12.07
CA ASN A 53 17.53 -33.86 -13.42
C ASN A 53 16.50 -34.30 -14.47
N ASP A 54 15.80 -35.38 -14.20
CA ASP A 54 14.79 -35.93 -15.10
C ASP A 54 13.58 -34.97 -15.17
N ALA A 55 13.17 -34.43 -14.05
CA ALA A 55 12.07 -33.45 -13.97
C ALA A 55 12.39 -32.17 -14.77
N ILE A 56 13.59 -31.61 -14.62
CA ILE A 56 14.00 -30.41 -15.36
C ILE A 56 14.10 -30.68 -16.86
N ASN A 57 14.67 -31.81 -17.25
CA ASN A 57 14.81 -32.18 -18.66
C ASN A 57 13.47 -32.46 -19.34
N LEU A 58 12.49 -32.99 -18.59
CA LEU A 58 11.14 -33.25 -19.08
C LEU A 58 10.32 -31.95 -19.23
N ILE A 59 10.36 -31.11 -18.23
CA ILE A 59 9.55 -29.85 -18.17
C ILE A 59 10.21 -28.76 -19.00
N LYS A 60 11.55 -28.67 -18.99
CA LYS A 60 12.36 -27.62 -19.61
C LYS A 60 11.86 -26.21 -19.25
N PRO A 61 11.78 -25.86 -17.95
CA PRO A 61 11.28 -24.56 -17.54
C PRO A 61 12.22 -23.44 -18.00
N ASP A 62 11.68 -22.31 -18.46
CA ASP A 62 12.49 -21.13 -18.79
C ASP A 62 13.16 -20.55 -17.56
N ILE A 63 12.50 -20.62 -16.40
CA ILE A 63 12.98 -20.10 -15.12
C ILE A 63 12.73 -21.13 -14.03
N ILE A 64 13.79 -21.43 -13.26
CA ILE A 64 13.67 -22.16 -11.99
C ILE A 64 13.79 -21.17 -10.85
N VAL A 65 12.88 -21.21 -9.87
CA VAL A 65 12.87 -20.35 -8.70
C VAL A 65 13.14 -21.17 -7.45
N LYS A 66 14.11 -20.74 -6.66
CA LYS A 66 14.44 -21.32 -5.34
C LYS A 66 14.40 -20.25 -4.24
N GLY A 67 14.31 -20.66 -3.00
CA GLY A 67 14.45 -19.78 -1.86
C GLY A 67 15.86 -19.21 -1.73
N LYS A 68 16.02 -18.03 -1.13
CA LYS A 68 17.31 -17.36 -0.95
C LYS A 68 18.30 -18.19 -0.14
N GLU A 69 17.82 -19.04 0.73
CA GLU A 69 18.61 -19.95 1.55
C GLU A 69 19.49 -20.91 0.72
N HIS A 70 19.14 -21.10 -0.55
CA HIS A 70 19.89 -21.93 -1.48
C HIS A 70 20.90 -21.17 -2.35
N GLU A 71 20.94 -19.83 -2.27
CA GLU A 71 21.76 -18.97 -3.16
C GLU A 71 23.26 -19.24 -3.01
N ASN A 72 23.73 -19.47 -1.79
CA ASN A 72 25.15 -19.72 -1.48
C ASN A 72 25.51 -21.22 -1.45
N GLN A 73 24.63 -22.09 -1.94
CA GLN A 73 24.86 -23.53 -2.01
C GLN A 73 25.10 -23.95 -3.46
N TYR A 74 25.69 -25.15 -3.62
CA TYR A 74 25.80 -25.77 -4.94
C TYR A 74 24.41 -26.17 -5.44
N ASN A 75 24.00 -25.60 -6.56
CA ASN A 75 22.71 -25.86 -7.19
C ASN A 75 22.94 -26.59 -8.53
N ILE A 76 22.70 -27.89 -8.56
CA ILE A 76 22.87 -28.74 -9.76
C ILE A 76 21.95 -28.25 -10.90
N GLU A 77 20.78 -27.71 -10.55
CA GLU A 77 19.79 -27.19 -11.48
C GLU A 77 20.34 -26.04 -12.35
N SER A 78 21.27 -25.26 -11.80
CA SER A 78 21.89 -24.13 -12.51
C SER A 78 22.60 -24.58 -13.80
N ASN A 79 23.30 -25.69 -13.77
CA ASN A 79 24.01 -26.19 -14.93
C ASN A 79 23.05 -26.76 -15.99
N ILE A 80 22.02 -27.46 -15.54
CA ILE A 80 21.04 -28.10 -16.42
C ILE A 80 20.19 -27.03 -17.14
N VAL A 81 19.66 -26.05 -16.39
CA VAL A 81 18.80 -25.02 -16.97
C VAL A 81 19.54 -24.11 -17.93
N LYS A 82 20.81 -23.79 -17.65
CA LYS A 82 21.69 -23.00 -18.53
C LYS A 82 22.00 -23.73 -19.84
N ALA A 83 22.07 -25.06 -19.84
CA ALA A 83 22.39 -25.84 -21.04
C ALA A 83 21.38 -25.68 -22.18
N TYR A 84 20.13 -25.26 -21.89
CA TYR A 84 19.12 -24.98 -22.90
C TYR A 84 18.63 -23.51 -22.87
N GLY A 85 19.38 -22.61 -22.21
CA GLY A 85 19.11 -21.17 -22.22
C GLY A 85 18.13 -20.67 -21.17
N GLY A 86 17.73 -21.47 -20.20
CA GLY A 86 16.91 -21.07 -19.07
C GLY A 86 17.72 -20.42 -17.94
N ALA A 87 17.06 -19.95 -16.89
CA ALA A 87 17.65 -19.24 -15.75
C ALA A 87 17.28 -19.86 -14.40
N LEU A 88 18.20 -19.81 -13.44
CA LEU A 88 17.95 -20.08 -12.03
C LEU A 88 17.89 -18.75 -11.26
N ILE A 89 16.79 -18.50 -10.56
CA ILE A 89 16.54 -17.26 -9.80
C ILE A 89 16.27 -17.62 -8.34
N PHE A 90 16.81 -16.80 -7.43
CA PHE A 90 16.55 -16.94 -6.00
C PHE A 90 15.62 -15.86 -5.52
N SER A 91 14.56 -16.24 -4.78
CA SER A 91 13.69 -15.25 -4.16
C SER A 91 14.32 -14.75 -2.87
N SER A 92 14.36 -13.46 -2.64
CA SER A 92 14.61 -12.91 -1.32
C SER A 92 13.35 -13.13 -0.46
N GLY A 93 13.45 -13.89 0.62
CA GLY A 93 12.32 -14.19 1.52
C GLY A 93 11.71 -12.96 2.21
N GLU A 94 12.39 -11.82 2.19
CA GLU A 94 11.89 -10.48 2.48
C GLU A 94 12.47 -9.54 1.44
N ALA A 95 11.63 -8.71 0.84
CA ALA A 95 12.07 -7.60 0.01
C ALA A 95 12.67 -6.51 0.92
N VAL A 96 13.82 -6.77 1.51
CA VAL A 96 14.67 -5.73 2.07
C VAL A 96 15.39 -5.09 0.90
N PHE A 97 14.74 -4.13 0.24
CA PHE A 97 15.43 -3.20 -0.62
C PHE A 97 16.31 -2.31 0.29
N SER A 98 17.52 -2.78 0.58
CA SER A 98 18.54 -1.91 1.11
C SER A 98 18.93 -0.94 -0.01
N SER A 99 18.75 0.35 0.22
CA SER A 99 19.24 1.41 -0.68
C SER A 99 20.75 1.25 -0.99
N LEU A 100 21.49 0.60 -0.10
CA LEU A 100 22.90 0.26 -0.27
C LEU A 100 23.14 -0.88 -1.27
N ASP A 101 22.23 -1.85 -1.39
CA ASP A 101 22.36 -2.93 -2.39
C ASP A 101 21.99 -2.44 -3.80
N LEU A 102 21.07 -1.49 -3.91
CA LEU A 102 20.80 -0.76 -5.15
C LEU A 102 22.03 0.06 -5.56
N LEU A 103 22.60 0.84 -4.64
CA LEU A 103 23.82 1.62 -4.88
C LEU A 103 25.05 0.75 -5.21
N ARG A 104 25.22 -0.41 -4.57
CA ARG A 104 26.31 -1.35 -4.87
C ARG A 104 26.15 -2.00 -6.25
N ARG A 105 24.93 -2.30 -6.68
CA ARG A 105 24.65 -2.81 -8.03
C ARG A 105 24.88 -1.75 -9.10
N ASP A 106 24.53 -0.48 -8.84
CA ASP A 106 24.78 0.64 -9.75
C ASP A 106 26.26 0.99 -9.85
N LEU A 107 27.05 0.80 -8.78
CA LEU A 107 28.49 1.07 -8.79
C LEU A 107 29.35 -0.07 -9.38
N SER A 108 28.82 -1.31 -9.43
CA SER A 108 29.55 -2.47 -9.95
C SER A 108 29.20 -2.89 -11.38
N GLY A 109 28.20 -2.32 -11.98
CA GLY A 109 27.79 -2.58 -13.36
C GLY A 109 27.50 -1.30 -14.10
N SER A 110 28.19 -1.06 -15.22
CA SER A 110 28.04 0.09 -16.12
C SER A 110 26.69 0.11 -16.88
N HIS A 111 25.59 -0.17 -16.20
CA HIS A 111 24.23 0.02 -16.69
C HIS A 111 23.44 0.87 -15.70
N LEU A 112 23.65 2.18 -15.81
CA LEU A 112 22.79 3.19 -15.19
C LEU A 112 21.32 2.92 -15.58
N GLY A 113 20.55 2.49 -14.58
CA GLY A 113 19.12 2.74 -14.55
C GLY A 113 18.25 2.06 -15.59
N SER A 114 18.40 0.77 -15.84
CA SER A 114 17.31 0.05 -16.53
C SER A 114 16.26 -0.43 -15.51
N ILE A 115 15.31 0.42 -15.17
CA ILE A 115 14.01 -0.07 -14.73
C ILE A 115 13.50 -0.93 -15.89
N GLN A 116 13.59 -2.25 -15.76
CA GLN A 116 12.98 -3.14 -16.75
C GLN A 116 11.47 -3.03 -16.60
N PHE A 117 10.84 -2.39 -17.56
CA PHE A 117 9.39 -2.36 -17.60
C PHE A 117 8.87 -3.78 -17.88
N PRO A 118 7.78 -4.20 -17.25
CA PRO A 118 7.16 -5.50 -17.50
C PRO A 118 6.50 -5.51 -18.90
N GLU A 119 7.31 -5.56 -19.95
CA GLU A 119 6.84 -5.51 -21.36
C GLU A 119 5.81 -6.62 -21.65
N LYS A 120 6.02 -7.81 -21.08
CA LYS A 120 5.08 -8.93 -21.22
C LYS A 120 3.71 -8.64 -20.57
N PHE A 121 3.69 -7.87 -19.46
CA PHE A 121 2.44 -7.47 -18.82
C PHE A 121 1.66 -6.50 -19.71
N ALA A 122 2.33 -5.46 -20.19
CA ALA A 122 1.73 -4.48 -21.08
C ALA A 122 1.20 -5.12 -22.36
N ALA A 123 1.97 -6.02 -23.00
CA ALA A 123 1.55 -6.75 -24.19
C ALA A 123 0.33 -7.65 -23.93
N ARG A 124 0.25 -8.34 -22.80
CA ARG A 124 -0.93 -9.16 -22.42
C ARG A 124 -2.19 -8.34 -22.22
N HIS A 125 -2.06 -7.13 -21.73
CA HIS A 125 -3.17 -6.24 -21.44
C HIS A 125 -3.45 -5.23 -22.55
N GLY A 126 -2.73 -5.31 -23.68
CA GLY A 126 -2.98 -4.53 -24.88
C GLY A 126 -2.70 -3.04 -24.75
N PHE A 127 -1.74 -2.63 -23.90
CA PHE A 127 -1.33 -1.24 -23.76
C PHE A 127 0.20 -1.06 -23.84
N ASN A 128 0.64 0.15 -24.07
CA ASN A 128 2.04 0.54 -24.11
C ASN A 128 2.30 1.80 -23.26
N LYS A 129 3.56 2.26 -23.19
CA LYS A 129 3.93 3.46 -22.41
C LYS A 129 3.23 4.74 -22.90
N ALA A 130 3.03 4.88 -24.20
CA ALA A 130 2.36 6.05 -24.75
C ALA A 130 0.89 6.09 -24.33
N ASP A 131 0.22 4.95 -24.29
CA ASP A 131 -1.16 4.84 -23.79
C ASP A 131 -1.25 5.26 -22.34
N LEU A 132 -0.32 4.80 -21.47
CA LEU A 132 -0.26 5.21 -20.05
C LEU A 132 0.04 6.71 -19.90
N ALA A 133 0.98 7.25 -20.69
CA ALA A 133 1.26 8.67 -20.68
C ALA A 133 0.04 9.51 -21.09
N ASN A 134 -0.71 9.07 -22.10
CA ASN A 134 -1.94 9.72 -22.49
C ASN A 134 -3.00 9.69 -21.39
N VAL A 135 -3.16 8.55 -20.68
CA VAL A 135 -4.07 8.45 -19.54
C VAL A 135 -3.69 9.44 -18.44
N VAL A 136 -2.40 9.50 -18.07
CA VAL A 136 -1.90 10.44 -17.04
C VAL A 136 -2.09 11.89 -17.48
N ASN A 137 -1.80 12.23 -18.75
CA ASN A 137 -1.99 13.58 -19.28
C ASN A 137 -3.47 14.02 -19.23
N ASN A 138 -4.41 13.07 -19.39
CA ASN A 138 -5.84 13.36 -19.32
C ASN A 138 -6.32 13.65 -17.88
N PHE A 139 -5.54 13.34 -16.85
CA PHE A 139 -5.91 13.67 -15.47
C PHE A 139 -6.03 15.18 -15.24
N SER A 140 -5.37 16.01 -16.05
CA SER A 140 -5.49 17.47 -16.00
C SER A 140 -6.89 18.01 -16.32
N SER A 141 -7.75 17.20 -16.92
CA SER A 141 -9.14 17.55 -17.18
C SER A 141 -10.10 17.12 -16.08
N LEU A 142 -9.63 16.33 -15.10
CA LEU A 142 -10.47 15.80 -14.04
C LEU A 142 -10.63 16.79 -12.89
N LYS A 143 -11.85 16.84 -12.35
CA LYS A 143 -12.20 17.54 -11.12
C LYS A 143 -12.48 16.53 -10.02
N VAL A 144 -11.74 16.63 -8.94
CA VAL A 144 -11.76 15.65 -7.85
C VAL A 144 -12.22 16.31 -6.56
N CYS A 145 -13.27 15.79 -5.95
CA CYS A 145 -13.65 16.11 -4.58
C CYS A 145 -13.12 15.04 -3.64
N VAL A 146 -12.30 15.42 -2.66
CA VAL A 146 -11.83 14.54 -1.60
C VAL A 146 -12.50 14.91 -0.30
N VAL A 147 -13.04 13.93 0.43
CA VAL A 147 -13.62 14.11 1.75
C VAL A 147 -13.00 13.10 2.72
N GLY A 148 -12.73 13.52 3.96
CA GLY A 148 -12.19 12.56 4.94
C GLY A 148 -11.38 13.18 6.06
N ASP A 149 -10.67 12.33 6.80
CA ASP A 149 -9.89 12.71 7.96
C ASP A 149 -8.57 13.38 7.56
N LEU A 150 -8.42 14.66 7.91
CA LEU A 150 -7.14 15.36 7.82
C LEU A 150 -6.19 14.85 8.91
N ILE A 151 -4.98 14.50 8.50
CA ILE A 151 -3.92 14.06 9.40
C ILE A 151 -2.65 14.85 9.09
N VAL A 152 -1.90 15.19 10.12
CA VAL A 152 -0.51 15.63 10.01
C VAL A 152 0.39 14.56 10.61
N ASP A 153 1.36 14.10 9.83
CA ASP A 153 2.41 13.20 10.30
C ASP A 153 3.66 14.03 10.63
N GLU A 154 4.18 13.90 11.85
CA GLU A 154 5.39 14.57 12.32
C GLU A 154 6.48 13.55 12.65
N TYR A 155 7.60 13.66 11.97
CA TYR A 155 8.78 12.83 12.22
C TYR A 155 9.79 13.63 13.04
N ILE A 156 10.02 13.17 14.26
CA ILE A 156 10.95 13.78 15.21
C ILE A 156 12.20 12.92 15.25
N THR A 157 13.26 13.40 14.61
CA THR A 157 14.56 12.75 14.64
C THR A 157 15.23 13.06 15.96
N CYS A 158 15.69 12.03 16.65
CA CYS A 158 16.27 12.12 17.99
C CYS A 158 17.68 11.52 18.04
N ASP A 159 18.48 12.07 18.94
CA ASP A 159 19.74 11.47 19.36
C ASP A 159 19.50 10.63 20.63
N PRO A 160 19.87 9.33 20.65
CA PRO A 160 19.66 8.47 21.80
C PRO A 160 20.71 8.75 22.88
N LEU A 161 20.24 9.09 24.08
CA LEU A 161 21.12 9.33 25.27
C LEU A 161 21.31 8.07 26.11
N GLY A 162 20.62 6.97 25.83
CA GLY A 162 20.64 5.72 26.55
C GLY A 162 19.40 5.48 27.40
N LEU A 163 19.57 4.71 28.48
CA LEU A 163 18.48 4.44 29.43
C LEU A 163 18.53 5.40 30.60
N SER A 164 17.38 5.81 31.11
CA SER A 164 17.26 6.56 32.37
C SER A 164 17.86 5.77 33.52
N LYS A 165 18.41 6.49 34.48
CA LYS A 165 18.94 5.88 35.72
C LYS A 165 17.83 5.64 36.76
N GLU A 166 16.70 6.30 36.60
CA GLU A 166 15.57 6.21 37.54
C GLU A 166 14.60 5.10 37.16
N ASP A 167 14.25 5.00 35.84
CA ASP A 167 13.32 4.01 35.29
C ASP A 167 13.92 3.37 34.04
N PRO A 168 13.52 2.15 33.66
CA PRO A 168 14.00 1.50 32.44
C PRO A 168 13.38 2.13 31.16
N THR A 169 13.57 3.43 31.00
CA THR A 169 13.01 4.26 29.95
C THR A 169 14.10 4.75 29.01
N ILE A 170 13.85 4.73 27.71
CA ILE A 170 14.75 5.29 26.70
C ILE A 170 14.70 6.81 26.78
N VAL A 171 15.89 7.44 26.90
CA VAL A 171 16.05 8.90 26.90
C VAL A 171 16.58 9.32 25.54
N VAL A 172 15.92 10.31 24.92
CA VAL A 172 16.31 10.85 23.62
C VAL A 172 16.27 12.38 23.65
N THR A 173 17.08 13.02 22.82
CA THR A 173 17.02 14.47 22.57
C THR A 173 16.56 14.70 21.15
N PRO A 174 15.44 15.44 20.92
CA PRO A 174 15.03 15.85 19.58
C PRO A 174 16.09 16.76 18.93
N ILE A 175 16.48 16.46 17.69
CA ILE A 175 17.44 17.23 16.91
C ILE A 175 16.86 17.86 15.66
N ALA A 176 15.78 17.30 15.12
CA ALA A 176 15.05 17.83 13.97
C ALA A 176 13.61 17.34 13.99
N ASN A 177 12.71 18.09 13.38
CA ASN A 177 11.35 17.64 13.10
C ASN A 177 10.94 18.00 11.66
N GLU A 178 10.16 17.13 11.06
CA GLU A 178 9.57 17.33 9.74
C GLU A 178 8.10 16.97 9.81
N LYS A 179 7.25 17.82 9.21
CA LYS A 179 5.79 17.60 9.16
C LYS A 179 5.35 17.36 7.74
N PHE A 180 4.39 16.47 7.58
CA PHE A 180 3.78 16.11 6.30
C PHE A 180 2.27 16.04 6.44
N VAL A 181 1.57 16.47 5.41
CA VAL A 181 0.12 16.27 5.33
C VAL A 181 -0.16 14.81 5.01
N GLY A 182 -1.05 14.18 5.76
CA GLY A 182 -1.50 12.80 5.63
C GLY A 182 -3.02 12.69 5.50
N GLY A 183 -3.55 11.47 5.58
CA GLY A 183 -4.98 11.21 5.47
C GLY A 183 -5.59 11.73 4.17
N ALA A 184 -6.76 12.36 4.25
CA ALA A 184 -7.43 12.95 3.10
C ALA A 184 -6.59 14.05 2.42
N GLY A 185 -5.73 14.74 3.20
CA GLY A 185 -4.85 15.78 2.66
C GLY A 185 -3.81 15.24 1.67
N ILE A 186 -3.15 14.12 1.96
CA ILE A 186 -2.17 13.55 1.03
C ILE A 186 -2.85 12.93 -0.20
N VAL A 187 -4.06 12.40 -0.06
CA VAL A 187 -4.86 11.92 -1.21
C VAL A 187 -5.16 13.07 -2.15
N ALA A 188 -5.60 14.22 -1.60
CA ALA A 188 -5.84 15.43 -2.38
C ALA A 188 -4.56 15.95 -3.06
N ALA A 189 -3.43 16.00 -2.32
CA ALA A 189 -2.14 16.44 -2.85
C ALA A 189 -1.64 15.53 -3.99
N HIS A 190 -1.83 14.21 -3.88
CA HIS A 190 -1.45 13.28 -4.95
C HIS A 190 -2.32 13.45 -6.20
N ALA A 191 -3.63 13.64 -6.04
CA ALA A 191 -4.53 13.89 -7.16
C ALA A 191 -4.16 15.20 -7.89
N ALA A 192 -3.85 16.27 -7.14
CA ALA A 192 -3.36 17.53 -7.69
C ALA A 192 -1.99 17.36 -8.37
N GLY A 193 -1.08 16.59 -7.76
CA GLY A 193 0.23 16.27 -8.33
C GLY A 193 0.16 15.48 -9.65
N LEU A 194 -0.92 14.74 -9.87
CA LEU A 194 -1.24 14.08 -11.15
C LEU A 194 -1.88 15.02 -12.17
N GLY A 195 -2.16 16.26 -11.78
CA GLY A 195 -2.68 17.32 -12.65
C GLY A 195 -4.17 17.64 -12.50
N ALA A 196 -4.91 16.91 -11.67
CA ALA A 196 -6.34 17.16 -11.47
C ALA A 196 -6.62 18.47 -10.72
N GLU A 197 -7.77 19.10 -10.98
CA GLU A 197 -8.34 20.17 -10.14
C GLU A 197 -8.96 19.52 -8.89
N VAL A 198 -8.47 19.88 -7.69
CA VAL A 198 -8.83 19.16 -6.47
C VAL A 198 -9.44 20.09 -5.44
N LYS A 199 -10.63 19.72 -4.94
CA LYS A 199 -11.25 20.30 -3.76
C LYS A 199 -11.21 19.30 -2.61
N LEU A 200 -10.71 19.72 -1.46
CA LEU A 200 -10.69 18.92 -0.23
C LEU A 200 -11.65 19.52 0.78
N ILE A 201 -12.58 18.73 1.30
CA ILE A 201 -13.41 19.10 2.45
C ILE A 201 -13.03 18.19 3.62
N SER A 202 -12.59 18.78 4.71
CA SER A 202 -12.16 18.07 5.90
C SER A 202 -12.43 18.88 7.16
N ILE A 203 -11.93 18.39 8.30
CA ILE A 203 -12.11 19.01 9.61
C ILE A 203 -10.77 19.08 10.32
N GLY A 204 -10.54 20.20 10.99
CA GLY A 204 -9.40 20.41 11.88
C GLY A 204 -9.80 21.11 13.15
N GLY A 205 -8.91 21.13 14.13
CA GLY A 205 -9.05 21.95 15.33
C GLY A 205 -8.69 23.42 15.08
N ASP A 206 -8.89 24.25 16.07
CA ASP A 206 -8.35 25.62 16.05
C ASP A 206 -6.91 25.62 16.61
N ASP A 207 -5.98 25.13 15.79
CA ASP A 207 -4.60 24.90 16.20
C ASP A 207 -3.58 25.10 15.06
N ASP A 208 -2.29 25.20 15.43
CA ASP A 208 -1.17 25.37 14.51
C ASP A 208 -1.01 24.19 13.54
N THR A 209 -1.50 23.01 13.91
CA THR A 209 -1.44 21.81 13.07
C THR A 209 -2.36 21.94 11.86
N ARG A 210 -3.55 22.50 12.06
CA ARG A 210 -4.46 22.82 10.95
C ARG A 210 -3.87 23.91 10.05
N LEU A 211 -3.32 24.97 10.62
CA LEU A 211 -2.71 26.07 9.85
C LEU A 211 -1.54 25.54 8.98
N PHE A 212 -0.70 24.68 9.53
CA PHE A 212 0.35 23.99 8.76
C PHE A 212 -0.24 23.18 7.59
N ALA A 213 -1.30 22.44 7.83
CA ALA A 213 -1.93 21.62 6.78
C ALA A 213 -2.53 22.47 5.66
N GLU A 214 -3.21 23.57 6.00
CA GLU A 214 -3.77 24.53 5.03
C GLU A 214 -2.68 25.14 4.14
N GLU A 215 -1.58 25.59 4.74
CA GLU A 215 -0.44 26.16 3.99
C GLU A 215 0.20 25.11 3.07
N SER A 216 0.40 23.90 3.58
CA SER A 216 0.95 22.78 2.79
C SER A 216 0.05 22.40 1.62
N LEU A 217 -1.27 22.27 1.84
CA LEU A 217 -2.24 21.95 0.80
C LEU A 217 -2.29 23.04 -0.29
N LYS A 218 -2.21 24.29 0.11
CA LYS A 218 -2.11 25.42 -0.83
C LYS A 218 -0.85 25.31 -1.70
N SER A 219 0.29 24.89 -1.14
CA SER A 219 1.53 24.70 -1.90
C SER A 219 1.41 23.57 -2.92
N PHE A 220 0.54 22.58 -2.68
CA PHE A 220 0.20 21.49 -3.60
C PHE A 220 -0.91 21.84 -4.60
N SER A 221 -1.39 23.11 -4.61
CA SER A 221 -2.49 23.57 -5.48
C SER A 221 -3.82 22.86 -5.20
N VAL A 222 -4.06 22.49 -3.94
CA VAL A 222 -5.34 21.94 -3.48
C VAL A 222 -6.21 23.05 -2.94
N ASP A 223 -7.46 23.17 -3.42
CA ASP A 223 -8.50 24.02 -2.85
C ASP A 223 -9.09 23.33 -1.62
N ALA A 224 -8.57 23.68 -0.43
CA ALA A 224 -8.93 23.01 0.82
C ALA A 224 -9.89 23.86 1.64
N ASN A 225 -11.06 23.30 1.96
CA ASN A 225 -12.01 23.82 2.93
C ASN A 225 -11.95 22.94 4.19
N ILE A 226 -11.19 23.38 5.19
CA ILE A 226 -11.04 22.68 6.47
C ILE A 226 -11.92 23.36 7.51
N LEU A 227 -13.05 22.74 7.82
CA LEU A 227 -13.99 23.24 8.82
C LEU A 227 -13.37 23.14 10.23
N VAL A 228 -13.54 24.19 11.02
CA VAL A 228 -12.99 24.24 12.39
C VAL A 228 -13.96 23.61 13.37
N ASP A 229 -13.47 22.63 14.14
CA ASP A 229 -14.16 22.04 15.29
C ASP A 229 -13.38 22.39 16.56
N GLU A 230 -13.86 23.35 17.36
CA GLU A 230 -13.17 23.87 18.55
C GLU A 230 -12.96 22.81 19.66
N ILE A 231 -13.72 21.71 19.62
CA ILE A 231 -13.66 20.66 20.66
C ILE A 231 -12.70 19.53 20.36
N ARG A 232 -12.09 19.52 19.17
CA ARG A 232 -11.12 18.49 18.77
C ARG A 232 -9.79 19.10 18.35
N PRO A 233 -8.65 18.45 18.62
CA PRO A 233 -7.41 18.83 17.97
C PRO A 233 -7.41 18.35 16.52
N THR A 234 -6.65 19.02 15.66
CA THR A 234 -6.27 18.43 14.36
C THR A 234 -5.48 17.16 14.58
N SER A 235 -5.82 16.09 13.85
CA SER A 235 -5.17 14.79 14.05
C SER A 235 -3.68 14.88 13.75
N LEU A 236 -2.84 14.66 14.77
CA LEU A 236 -1.38 14.70 14.69
C LEU A 236 -0.81 13.35 15.09
N LYS A 237 0.03 12.77 14.22
CA LYS A 237 0.75 11.53 14.47
C LYS A 237 2.25 11.79 14.54
N GLN A 238 2.80 11.76 15.72
CA GLN A 238 4.23 11.98 15.98
C GLN A 238 4.97 10.64 16.00
N ARG A 239 6.11 10.58 15.30
CA ARG A 239 7.03 9.43 15.30
C ARG A 239 8.40 9.87 15.76
N PHE A 240 8.77 9.48 16.96
CA PHE A 240 10.11 9.70 17.51
C PHE A 240 11.04 8.62 16.94
N ARG A 241 12.08 9.04 16.24
CA ARG A 241 13.00 8.15 15.53
C ARG A 241 14.44 8.41 15.93
N ALA A 242 15.20 7.34 16.15
CA ALA A 242 16.63 7.39 16.33
C ALA A 242 17.29 6.27 15.51
N GLU A 243 18.43 6.54 14.88
CA GLU A 243 19.21 5.58 14.08
C GLU A 243 18.36 4.81 13.04
N GLY A 244 17.41 5.51 12.41
CA GLY A 244 16.51 4.93 11.41
C GLY A 244 15.34 4.09 11.95
N LYS A 245 15.25 3.89 13.26
CA LYS A 245 14.17 3.13 13.92
C LYS A 245 13.16 4.05 14.59
N THR A 246 11.89 3.66 14.57
CA THR A 246 10.86 4.34 15.38
C THR A 246 10.89 3.80 16.80
N LEU A 247 11.11 4.68 17.77
CA LEU A 247 11.14 4.36 19.19
C LEU A 247 9.77 4.46 19.83
N LEU A 248 9.00 5.48 19.45
CA LEU A 248 7.69 5.78 20.02
C LEU A 248 6.79 6.43 18.95
N ARG A 249 5.50 6.12 19.01
CA ARG A 249 4.45 6.83 18.28
C ARG A 249 3.49 7.47 19.27
N VAL A 250 3.24 8.75 19.11
CA VAL A 250 2.24 9.50 19.87
C VAL A 250 1.19 10.00 18.89
N SER A 251 -0.09 9.74 19.18
CA SER A 251 -1.19 10.15 18.32
C SER A 251 -2.14 11.04 19.10
N HIS A 252 -2.29 12.29 18.65
CA HIS A 252 -3.28 13.22 19.14
C HIS A 252 -4.52 13.10 18.24
N LEU A 253 -5.51 12.34 18.70
CA LEU A 253 -6.69 11.97 17.93
C LEU A 253 -7.94 12.27 18.73
N HIS A 254 -8.98 12.72 18.03
CA HIS A 254 -10.33 12.73 18.55
C HIS A 254 -11.13 11.60 17.88
N GLN A 255 -11.81 10.78 18.68
CA GLN A 255 -12.49 9.58 18.17
C GLN A 255 -14.02 9.75 18.06
N GLY A 256 -14.55 10.84 18.56
CA GLY A 256 -15.97 11.16 18.49
C GLY A 256 -16.39 11.66 17.11
N SER A 257 -17.61 11.33 16.70
CA SER A 257 -18.21 11.95 15.51
C SER A 257 -18.32 13.46 15.66
N ILE A 258 -18.20 14.18 14.56
CA ILE A 258 -18.46 15.62 14.51
C ILE A 258 -19.90 15.94 14.91
N SER A 259 -20.09 17.13 15.50
CA SER A 259 -21.40 17.63 15.92
C SER A 259 -22.37 17.75 14.74
N GLN A 260 -23.66 17.74 15.01
CA GLN A 260 -24.68 17.88 13.97
C GLN A 260 -24.52 19.18 13.18
N SER A 261 -24.18 20.28 13.86
CA SER A 261 -23.97 21.58 13.20
C SER A 261 -22.79 21.56 12.23
N ILE A 262 -21.70 20.87 12.58
CA ILE A 262 -20.54 20.72 11.69
C ILE A 262 -20.87 19.76 10.54
N GLN A 263 -21.67 18.71 10.78
CA GLN A 263 -22.13 17.82 9.71
C GLN A 263 -22.95 18.58 8.65
N GLU A 264 -23.80 19.51 9.07
CA GLU A 264 -24.59 20.33 8.17
C GLU A 264 -23.73 21.26 7.32
N LEU A 265 -22.74 21.95 7.91
CA LEU A 265 -21.77 22.77 7.18
C LEU A 265 -20.90 21.94 6.23
N PHE A 266 -20.49 20.75 6.69
CA PHE A 266 -19.72 19.82 5.87
C PHE A 266 -20.52 19.34 4.66
N LEU A 267 -21.79 18.95 4.88
CA LEU A 267 -22.68 18.50 3.84
C LEU A 267 -22.94 19.61 2.80
N GLU A 268 -23.15 20.84 3.24
CA GLU A 268 -23.32 22.00 2.34
C GLU A 268 -22.06 22.20 1.46
N SER A 269 -20.88 22.28 2.09
CA SER A 269 -19.60 22.49 1.41
C SER A 269 -19.29 21.34 0.44
N ALA A 270 -19.47 20.09 0.89
CA ALA A 270 -19.21 18.91 0.07
C ALA A 270 -20.22 18.80 -1.08
N THR A 271 -21.49 19.13 -0.87
CA THR A 271 -22.50 19.14 -1.94
C THR A 271 -22.14 20.09 -3.06
N ALA A 272 -21.68 21.30 -2.72
CA ALA A 272 -21.23 22.28 -3.71
C ALA A 272 -20.03 21.74 -4.52
N ALA A 273 -19.04 21.15 -3.84
CA ALA A 273 -17.85 20.58 -4.48
C ALA A 273 -18.20 19.37 -5.37
N ILE A 274 -19.06 18.44 -4.90
CA ILE A 274 -19.46 17.24 -5.64
C ILE A 274 -20.11 17.61 -6.98
N ARG A 275 -21.00 18.59 -7.00
CA ARG A 275 -21.71 19.02 -8.22
C ARG A 275 -20.79 19.50 -9.33
N GLU A 276 -19.59 19.92 -9.00
CA GLU A 276 -18.58 20.41 -9.94
C GLU A 276 -17.49 19.36 -10.24
N SER A 277 -17.59 18.15 -9.65
CA SER A 277 -16.55 17.13 -9.71
C SER A 277 -16.95 15.95 -10.60
N ASP A 278 -15.95 15.27 -11.12
CA ASP A 278 -16.10 14.01 -11.88
C ASP A 278 -16.07 12.80 -10.94
N ILE A 279 -15.37 12.93 -9.81
CA ILE A 279 -15.21 11.86 -8.82
C ILE A 279 -15.20 12.40 -7.40
N LEU A 280 -15.89 11.69 -6.49
CA LEU A 280 -15.84 11.87 -5.04
C LEU A 280 -15.01 10.76 -4.40
N ILE A 281 -13.97 11.12 -3.66
CA ILE A 281 -13.08 10.20 -2.95
C ILE A 281 -13.27 10.34 -1.45
N PHE A 282 -13.61 9.24 -0.78
CA PHE A 282 -13.64 9.15 0.67
C PHE A 282 -12.30 8.59 1.17
N SER A 283 -11.58 9.37 2.00
CA SER A 283 -10.36 8.94 2.68
C SER A 283 -10.61 8.90 4.18
N ASP A 284 -11.00 7.75 4.68
CA ASP A 284 -11.55 7.54 6.00
C ASP A 284 -10.57 6.78 6.91
N PHE A 285 -10.17 7.41 8.01
CA PHE A 285 -9.35 6.81 9.06
C PHE A 285 -10.16 6.49 10.33
N ASN A 286 -11.47 6.67 10.24
CA ASN A 286 -12.42 6.46 11.33
C ASN A 286 -12.13 7.35 12.56
N TYR A 287 -11.69 8.61 12.32
CA TYR A 287 -11.46 9.60 13.37
C TYR A 287 -12.65 10.55 13.55
N GLY A 288 -13.81 10.18 13.00
CA GLY A 288 -15.11 10.83 13.25
C GLY A 288 -15.46 11.96 12.30
N CYS A 289 -14.65 12.24 11.28
CA CYS A 289 -14.97 13.22 10.23
C CYS A 289 -16.18 12.79 9.40
N LEU A 290 -16.34 11.49 9.16
CA LEU A 290 -17.34 10.91 8.29
C LEU A 290 -18.33 9.99 9.05
N PRO A 291 -19.30 10.53 9.81
CA PRO A 291 -20.39 9.73 10.39
C PRO A 291 -21.18 9.00 9.31
N GLN A 292 -21.76 7.84 9.62
CA GLN A 292 -22.44 6.98 8.66
C GLN A 292 -23.53 7.69 7.86
N GLN A 293 -24.36 8.50 8.54
CA GLN A 293 -25.43 9.25 7.89
C GLN A 293 -24.90 10.25 6.86
N LEU A 294 -23.79 10.95 7.19
CA LEU A 294 -23.13 11.88 6.28
C LEU A 294 -22.58 11.16 5.03
N VAL A 295 -21.94 10.00 5.22
CA VAL A 295 -21.44 9.16 4.11
C VAL A 295 -22.59 8.77 3.17
N GLU A 296 -23.72 8.30 3.71
CA GLU A 296 -24.89 7.91 2.91
C GLU A 296 -25.47 9.07 2.11
N GLN A 297 -25.55 10.25 2.71
CA GLN A 297 -26.00 11.48 2.04
C GLN A 297 -25.06 11.88 0.90
N LEU A 298 -23.75 11.91 1.14
CA LEU A 298 -22.76 12.26 0.13
C LEU A 298 -22.75 11.27 -1.05
N ILE A 299 -22.90 9.97 -0.79
CA ILE A 299 -23.03 8.95 -1.84
C ILE A 299 -24.30 9.18 -2.68
N SER A 300 -25.44 9.54 -2.04
CA SER A 300 -26.68 9.85 -2.75
C SER A 300 -26.51 11.05 -3.66
N ILE A 301 -25.92 12.13 -3.14
CA ILE A 301 -25.66 13.36 -3.88
C ILE A 301 -24.74 13.10 -5.08
N ALA A 302 -23.67 12.32 -4.91
CA ALA A 302 -22.76 11.96 -5.99
C ALA A 302 -23.50 11.22 -7.11
N LYS A 303 -24.33 10.23 -6.76
CA LYS A 303 -25.13 9.46 -7.74
C LYS A 303 -26.16 10.32 -8.48
N GLU A 304 -26.86 11.20 -7.76
CA GLU A 304 -27.83 12.11 -8.35
C GLU A 304 -27.19 13.06 -9.38
N ASN A 305 -25.90 13.35 -9.22
CA ASN A 305 -25.13 14.22 -10.10
C ASN A 305 -24.24 13.46 -11.10
N ASN A 306 -24.35 12.11 -11.19
CA ASN A 306 -23.52 11.24 -12.03
C ASN A 306 -22.01 11.37 -11.74
N VAL A 307 -21.64 11.64 -10.49
CA VAL A 307 -20.26 11.70 -10.02
C VAL A 307 -19.82 10.31 -9.57
N HIS A 308 -18.67 9.86 -10.06
CA HIS A 308 -18.09 8.58 -9.63
C HIS A 308 -17.71 8.61 -8.17
N THR A 309 -17.74 7.45 -7.51
CA THR A 309 -17.45 7.33 -6.08
C THR A 309 -16.35 6.33 -5.82
N ALA A 310 -15.38 6.73 -4.98
CA ALA A 310 -14.27 5.90 -4.56
C ALA A 310 -14.09 5.99 -3.04
N ALA A 311 -13.73 4.88 -2.38
CA ALA A 311 -13.46 4.90 -0.94
C ALA A 311 -12.27 4.02 -0.55
N ASP A 312 -11.46 4.58 0.37
CA ASP A 312 -10.45 3.89 1.15
C ASP A 312 -10.79 4.10 2.64
N SER A 313 -10.98 3.00 3.37
CA SER A 313 -11.26 3.03 4.81
C SER A 313 -10.16 2.29 5.55
N GLN A 314 -9.27 3.05 6.14
CA GLN A 314 -8.04 2.54 6.73
C GLN A 314 -8.22 2.03 8.16
N SER A 315 -7.56 0.91 8.46
CA SER A 315 -7.48 0.30 9.79
C SER A 315 -6.09 0.49 10.41
N SER A 316 -5.68 1.73 10.67
CA SER A 316 -4.34 2.01 11.19
C SER A 316 -4.27 2.13 12.72
N SER A 317 -4.98 3.08 13.29
CA SER A 317 -5.07 3.30 14.75
C SER A 317 -6.44 2.90 15.31
N GLN A 318 -7.41 2.74 14.43
CA GLN A 318 -8.76 2.24 14.71
C GLN A 318 -9.14 1.20 13.67
N ILE A 319 -10.14 0.40 13.99
CA ILE A 319 -10.67 -0.57 13.04
C ILE A 319 -11.66 0.17 12.14
N GLY A 320 -11.27 0.36 10.87
CA GLY A 320 -12.16 0.82 9.82
C GLY A 320 -13.06 -0.31 9.33
N ASP A 321 -14.20 0.03 8.77
CA ASP A 321 -15.09 -0.92 8.12
C ASP A 321 -15.42 -0.45 6.71
N ILE A 322 -14.73 -1.01 5.72
CA ILE A 322 -14.96 -0.67 4.30
C ILE A 322 -16.38 -1.07 3.85
N ALA A 323 -17.04 -2.02 4.51
CA ALA A 323 -18.41 -2.43 4.18
C ALA A 323 -19.46 -1.35 4.45
N ARG A 324 -19.11 -0.28 5.19
CA ARG A 324 -19.98 0.90 5.36
C ARG A 324 -20.21 1.68 4.06
N TYR A 325 -19.28 1.58 3.12
CA TYR A 325 -19.31 2.25 1.83
C TYR A 325 -20.06 1.41 0.80
N LYS A 326 -21.39 1.41 0.88
CA LYS A 326 -22.25 0.61 0.00
C LYS A 326 -22.46 1.27 -1.35
N ASN A 327 -22.52 0.44 -2.40
CA ASN A 327 -22.83 0.87 -3.77
C ASN A 327 -21.85 1.91 -4.33
N MET A 328 -20.58 1.84 -3.97
CA MET A 328 -19.50 2.63 -4.55
C MET A 328 -19.08 2.06 -5.90
N ASP A 329 -18.53 2.92 -6.77
CA ASP A 329 -17.95 2.47 -8.03
C ASP A 329 -16.58 1.78 -7.77
N PHE A 330 -15.79 2.31 -6.80
CA PHE A 330 -14.47 1.80 -6.48
C PHE A 330 -14.26 1.68 -4.97
N LEU A 331 -13.68 0.56 -4.54
CA LEU A 331 -13.25 0.32 -3.16
C LEU A 331 -11.81 -0.20 -3.15
N PHE A 332 -10.98 0.32 -2.25
CA PHE A 332 -9.54 0.03 -2.17
C PHE A 332 -9.10 -0.56 -0.81
N PRO A 333 -9.69 -1.66 -0.34
CA PRO A 333 -9.29 -2.28 0.91
C PRO A 333 -7.95 -3.01 0.76
N THR A 334 -7.15 -3.01 1.82
CA THR A 334 -6.10 -4.02 2.00
C THR A 334 -6.75 -5.40 2.23
N GLU A 335 -5.96 -6.48 2.09
CA GLU A 335 -6.46 -7.83 2.40
C GLU A 335 -7.01 -7.91 3.83
N HIS A 336 -6.33 -7.29 4.78
CA HIS A 336 -6.73 -7.28 6.19
C HIS A 336 -8.08 -6.57 6.39
N GLU A 337 -8.27 -5.41 5.81
CA GLU A 337 -9.53 -4.64 5.88
C GLU A 337 -10.70 -5.37 5.23
N ALA A 338 -10.45 -6.00 4.08
CA ALA A 338 -11.46 -6.83 3.42
C ALA A 338 -11.87 -8.04 4.30
N ARG A 339 -10.91 -8.71 4.95
CA ARG A 339 -11.19 -9.81 5.87
C ARG A 339 -11.99 -9.35 7.09
N ILE A 340 -11.62 -8.23 7.71
CA ILE A 340 -12.36 -7.66 8.84
C ILE A 340 -13.82 -7.40 8.43
N SER A 341 -14.05 -6.76 7.30
CA SER A 341 -15.40 -6.42 6.81
C SER A 341 -16.26 -7.66 6.52
N LEU A 342 -15.64 -8.76 6.08
CA LEU A 342 -16.29 -10.05 5.87
C LEU A 342 -16.39 -10.88 7.16
N ARG A 343 -15.88 -10.39 8.30
CA ARG A 343 -15.78 -11.12 9.58
C ARG A 343 -15.01 -12.44 9.43
N ASN A 344 -14.05 -12.50 8.53
CA ASN A 344 -13.20 -13.65 8.27
C ASN A 344 -11.80 -13.35 8.85
N TYR A 345 -11.58 -13.78 10.10
CA TYR A 345 -10.34 -13.56 10.86
C TYR A 345 -9.31 -14.65 10.61
#